data_9a2733d1dcb99fae71243e201c10c254
#
_entry.id   9a2733d1dcb99fae71243e201c10c254
#
_cell.length_a   1.000
_cell.length_b   1.000
_cell.length_c   1.000
_cell.angle_alpha   90.00
_cell.angle_beta   90.00
_cell.angle_gamma   90.00
#
_symmetry.space_group_name_H-M   'P 1'
#
loop_
_entity.id
_entity.type
_entity.pdbx_description
1 polymer ?
#
loop_
_entity_poly.entity_id
_entity_poly.type
_entity_poly.pdbx_seq_one_letter_code
_entity_poly.pdbx_strand_id
1 'polypeptide(L)'
;FQYEGYGENLQRCKRYCQSTFNQGEDIGNASAVGNIITCAAGTAVGRVATGHQFPVSMRVSPTIVIRNQTGGTTGSGRNGDTGGLITMSAGNASTDAAHFENSATFGNDGAQLQFQFSATAEL
;
A
#
# COMPACT_ATOMS: atom_id res chain seq x y z
N PHE A 1 21.66 11.49 29.65
CA PHE A 1 21.23 11.53 28.24
C PHE A 1 21.69 10.26 27.57
N GLN A 2 20.77 9.33 27.35
CA GLN A 2 21.06 8.20 26.47
C GLN A 2 20.83 8.69 25.04
N TYR A 3 21.88 8.73 24.26
CA TYR A 3 21.78 8.92 22.81
C TYR A 3 21.17 7.65 22.22
N GLU A 4 19.89 7.66 21.95
CA GLU A 4 19.28 6.62 21.13
C GLU A 4 19.85 6.74 19.70
N GLY A 5 20.30 5.63 19.14
CA GLY A 5 20.76 5.59 17.76
C GLY A 5 19.63 5.92 16.79
N TYR A 6 19.96 6.58 15.68
CA TYR A 6 18.99 6.89 14.61
C TYR A 6 18.17 5.67 14.18
N GLY A 7 18.79 4.50 14.13
CA GLY A 7 18.11 3.25 13.76
C GLY A 7 17.03 2.83 14.76
N GLU A 8 17.25 3.00 16.05
CA GLU A 8 16.25 2.68 17.08
C GLU A 8 15.06 3.62 17.02
N ASN A 9 15.32 4.91 16.86
CA ASN A 9 14.27 5.91 16.68
C ASN A 9 13.43 5.65 15.42
N LEU A 10 14.08 5.29 14.30
CA LEU A 10 13.38 4.95 13.07
C LEU A 10 12.49 3.71 13.25
N GLN A 11 12.97 2.67 13.94
CA GLN A 11 12.17 1.48 14.23
C GLN A 11 10.96 1.82 15.12
N ARG A 12 11.14 2.68 16.11
CA ARG A 12 10.02 3.15 16.94
C ARG A 12 8.99 3.90 16.11
N CYS A 13 9.42 4.82 15.22
CA CYS A 13 8.52 5.53 14.32
C CYS A 13 7.75 4.57 13.40
N LYS A 14 8.40 3.54 12.88
CA LYS A 14 7.76 2.52 12.03
C LYS A 14 6.67 1.72 12.74
N ARG A 15 6.67 1.65 14.06
CA ARG A 15 5.57 1.02 14.81
C ARG A 15 4.27 1.82 14.78
N TYR A 16 4.34 3.10 14.44
CA TYR A 16 3.19 4.01 14.36
C TYR A 16 2.80 4.37 12.95
N CYS A 17 3.77 4.46 12.05
CA CYS A 17 3.51 4.84 10.66
C CYS A 17 4.46 4.12 9.72
N GLN A 18 3.89 3.48 8.71
CA GLN A 18 4.62 2.86 7.61
C GLN A 18 3.95 3.24 6.29
N SER A 19 4.74 3.38 5.24
CA SER A 19 4.23 3.68 3.91
C SER A 19 5.14 3.10 2.84
N THR A 20 4.60 2.94 1.64
CA THR A 20 5.39 2.59 0.45
C THR A 20 6.00 3.82 -0.21
N PHE A 21 5.66 5.03 0.22
CA PHE A 21 6.29 6.26 -0.26
C PHE A 21 7.74 6.36 0.21
N ASN A 22 8.58 7.00 -0.60
CA ASN A 22 9.95 7.26 -0.19
C ASN A 22 10.01 8.16 1.05
N GLN A 23 11.06 7.96 1.83
CA GLN A 23 11.32 8.84 2.96
C GLN A 23 11.57 10.29 2.47
N GLY A 24 10.80 11.22 3.01
CA GLY A 24 10.86 12.64 2.63
C GLY A 24 9.89 13.04 1.51
N GLU A 25 9.13 12.09 0.95
CA GLU A 25 8.01 12.41 0.05
C GLU A 25 6.72 12.57 0.86
N ASP A 26 5.93 13.56 0.49
CA ASP A 26 4.61 13.74 1.07
C ASP A 26 3.68 12.59 0.66
N ILE A 27 2.99 12.02 1.62
CA ILE A 27 1.99 10.97 1.38
C ILE A 27 0.87 11.54 0.51
N GLY A 28 0.73 11.00 -0.69
CA GLY A 28 -0.26 11.43 -1.66
C GLY A 28 0.28 12.25 -2.84
N ASN A 29 1.58 12.49 -2.89
CA ASN A 29 2.21 13.00 -4.10
C ASN A 29 2.07 12.02 -5.26
N ALA A 30 1.99 12.57 -6.47
CA ALA A 30 2.01 11.79 -7.69
C ALA A 30 3.43 11.22 -7.91
N SER A 31 3.65 10.00 -7.48
CA SER A 31 4.92 9.30 -7.63
C SER A 31 4.67 7.83 -7.95
N ALA A 32 5.42 7.29 -8.89
CA ALA A 32 5.44 5.85 -9.15
C ALA A 32 6.46 5.10 -8.29
N VAL A 33 7.27 5.84 -7.54
CA VAL A 33 8.31 5.26 -6.68
C VAL A 33 7.66 4.64 -5.45
N GLY A 34 8.02 3.41 -5.14
CA GLY A 34 7.42 2.67 -4.04
C GLY A 34 6.07 2.01 -4.35
N ASN A 35 5.65 1.99 -5.62
CA ASN A 35 4.46 1.24 -6.02
C ASN A 35 4.61 -0.25 -5.71
N ILE A 36 3.56 -0.81 -5.16
CA ILE A 36 3.34 -2.25 -5.18
C ILE A 36 2.70 -2.58 -6.52
N ILE A 37 3.29 -3.54 -7.22
CA ILE A 37 2.80 -4.02 -8.51
C ILE A 37 2.44 -5.50 -8.35
N THR A 38 1.21 -5.84 -8.67
CA THR A 38 0.76 -7.23 -8.77
C THR A 38 0.08 -7.47 -10.09
N CYS A 39 0.26 -8.67 -10.65
CA CYS A 39 -0.28 -9.00 -11.96
C CYS A 39 -1.52 -9.89 -11.81
N ALA A 40 -2.53 -9.61 -12.63
CA ALA A 40 -3.67 -10.49 -12.82
C ALA A 40 -3.27 -11.64 -13.76
N ALA A 41 -3.54 -12.87 -13.39
CA ALA A 41 -3.37 -14.02 -14.25
C ALA A 41 -4.74 -14.51 -14.74
N GLY A 42 -4.90 -14.65 -16.06
CA GLY A 42 -6.10 -15.20 -16.69
C GLY A 42 -6.98 -14.18 -17.39
N THR A 43 -7.76 -14.67 -18.34
CA THR A 43 -8.59 -13.86 -19.25
C THR A 43 -9.94 -13.43 -18.68
N ALA A 44 -10.38 -14.08 -17.62
CA ALA A 44 -11.68 -13.78 -16.99
C ALA A 44 -11.44 -13.30 -15.56
N VAL A 45 -11.33 -12.03 -15.44
CA VAL A 45 -10.64 -11.46 -14.38
C VAL A 45 -11.38 -11.20 -13.12
N GLY A 46 -11.11 -12.07 -12.22
CA GLY A 46 -11.48 -11.96 -10.84
C GLY A 46 -10.68 -10.90 -10.05
N ARG A 47 -10.77 -11.01 -8.77
CA ARG A 47 -10.02 -10.18 -7.84
C ARG A 47 -8.55 -10.52 -7.88
N VAL A 48 -7.74 -9.50 -7.90
CA VAL A 48 -6.30 -9.62 -7.63
C VAL A 48 -6.09 -9.25 -6.18
N ALA A 49 -5.42 -10.11 -5.46
CA ALA A 49 -5.13 -9.90 -4.05
C ALA A 49 -3.64 -10.05 -3.81
N THR A 50 -3.10 -9.22 -2.92
CA THR A 50 -1.71 -9.30 -2.49
C THR A 50 -1.60 -9.04 -0.99
N GLY A 51 -0.69 -9.73 -0.34
CA GLY A 51 -0.33 -9.49 1.05
C GLY A 51 0.94 -8.65 1.13
N HIS A 52 1.01 -7.79 2.12
CA HIS A 52 2.20 -7.03 2.46
C HIS A 52 2.54 -7.23 3.93
N GLN A 53 3.75 -7.69 4.20
CA GLN A 53 4.26 -7.79 5.57
C GLN A 53 4.94 -6.48 5.96
N PHE A 54 4.63 -6.00 7.15
CA PHE A 54 5.29 -4.84 7.69
C PHE A 54 6.70 -5.20 8.17
N PRO A 55 7.73 -4.45 7.78
CA PRO A 55 9.11 -4.71 8.19
C PRO A 55 9.34 -4.58 9.70
N VAL A 56 8.45 -3.87 10.38
CA VAL A 56 8.40 -3.75 11.84
C VAL A 56 6.96 -3.91 12.28
N SER A 57 6.70 -4.77 13.27
CA SER A 57 5.35 -4.92 13.83
C SER A 57 4.81 -3.60 14.34
N MET A 58 3.63 -3.24 13.88
CA MET A 58 2.95 -2.03 14.31
C MET A 58 2.39 -2.18 15.73
N ARG A 59 2.19 -1.09 16.43
CA ARG A 59 1.75 -1.12 17.83
C ARG A 59 0.34 -1.67 17.99
N VAL A 60 -0.54 -1.32 17.08
CA VAL A 60 -1.91 -1.82 16.97
C VAL A 60 -2.23 -2.09 15.52
N SER A 61 -3.34 -2.75 15.23
CA SER A 61 -3.82 -2.92 13.86
C SER A 61 -4.00 -1.55 13.21
N PRO A 62 -3.32 -1.25 12.08
CA PRO A 62 -3.30 0.08 11.51
C PRO A 62 -4.56 0.42 10.72
N THR A 63 -4.84 1.71 10.64
CA THR A 63 -5.69 2.27 9.58
C THR A 63 -4.86 2.39 8.32
N ILE A 64 -5.37 1.82 7.22
CA ILE A 64 -4.66 1.80 5.94
C ILE A 64 -5.37 2.71 4.94
N VAL A 65 -4.61 3.59 4.31
CA VAL A 65 -5.07 4.42 3.20
C VAL A 65 -4.33 4.01 1.93
N ILE A 66 -5.09 3.54 0.94
CA ILE A 66 -4.57 3.16 -0.38
C ILE A 66 -4.62 4.39 -1.29
N ARG A 67 -3.59 4.54 -2.13
CA ARG A 67 -3.49 5.60 -3.13
C ARG A 67 -2.96 5.06 -4.45
N ASN A 68 -3.34 5.70 -5.53
CA ASN A 68 -2.74 5.45 -6.84
C ASN A 68 -1.50 6.34 -7.05
N GLN A 69 -0.70 5.99 -8.03
CA GLN A 69 0.54 6.72 -8.38
C GLN A 69 0.33 8.12 -8.97
N THR A 70 -0.90 8.50 -9.31
CA THR A 70 -1.20 9.84 -9.83
C THR A 70 -1.55 10.85 -8.74
N GLY A 71 -1.55 10.40 -7.48
CA GLY A 71 -1.84 11.21 -6.31
C GLY A 71 -3.33 11.55 -6.17
N GLY A 72 -3.79 11.70 -5.00
CA GLY A 72 -5.07 12.35 -4.72
C GLY A 72 -6.30 11.47 -4.54
N THR A 73 -6.46 10.35 -5.23
CA THR A 73 -7.65 9.50 -5.02
C THR A 73 -7.35 8.40 -4.02
N THR A 74 -8.01 8.45 -2.87
CA THR A 74 -7.94 7.42 -1.84
C THR A 74 -8.83 6.22 -2.20
N GLY A 75 -8.42 5.01 -1.78
CA GLY A 75 -9.17 3.79 -2.02
C GLY A 75 -9.10 3.30 -3.46
N SER A 76 -8.14 3.74 -4.24
CA SER A 76 -7.94 3.29 -5.61
C SER A 76 -6.48 2.96 -5.94
N GLY A 77 -6.31 1.95 -6.77
CA GLY A 77 -5.09 1.67 -7.51
C GLY A 77 -5.23 2.11 -8.97
N ARG A 78 -4.24 1.77 -9.78
CA ARG A 78 -4.21 2.02 -11.21
C ARG A 78 -4.02 0.73 -11.97
N ASN A 79 -4.74 0.56 -13.07
CA ASN A 79 -4.43 -0.46 -14.06
C ASN A 79 -3.20 0.02 -14.85
N GLY A 80 -2.11 -0.74 -14.78
CA GLY A 80 -0.85 -0.39 -15.45
C GLY A 80 -0.95 -0.36 -16.96
N ASP A 81 -1.83 -1.15 -17.56
CA ASP A 81 -1.98 -1.26 -19.01
C ASP A 81 -2.86 -0.16 -19.60
N THR A 82 -4.00 0.09 -18.95
CA THR A 82 -4.99 1.06 -19.47
C THR A 82 -4.85 2.44 -18.84
N GLY A 83 -4.16 2.54 -17.73
CA GLY A 83 -4.07 3.77 -16.92
C GLY A 83 -5.33 4.09 -16.11
N GLY A 84 -6.37 3.27 -16.21
CA GLY A 84 -7.63 3.47 -15.51
C GLY A 84 -7.53 3.28 -14.00
N LEU A 85 -8.41 3.93 -13.26
CA LEU A 85 -8.51 3.76 -11.82
C LEU A 85 -9.26 2.45 -11.49
N ILE A 86 -8.80 1.76 -10.46
CA ILE A 86 -9.41 0.54 -9.94
C ILE A 86 -9.67 0.72 -8.45
N THR A 87 -10.92 0.52 -8.06
CA THR A 87 -11.28 0.55 -6.63
C THR A 87 -10.60 -0.59 -5.88
N MET A 88 -9.98 -0.26 -4.79
CA MET A 88 -9.26 -1.19 -3.93
C MET A 88 -9.73 -1.11 -2.48
N SER A 89 -9.59 -2.21 -1.78
CA SER A 89 -9.78 -2.29 -0.34
C SER A 89 -8.56 -2.91 0.34
N ALA A 90 -8.30 -2.46 1.56
CA ALA A 90 -7.42 -3.13 2.49
C ALA A 90 -8.28 -3.91 3.48
N GLY A 91 -7.98 -5.19 3.64
CA GLY A 91 -8.67 -6.07 4.57
C GLY A 91 -7.68 -6.80 5.47
N ASN A 92 -8.21 -7.41 6.53
CA ASN A 92 -7.43 -8.27 7.42
C ASN A 92 -6.11 -7.65 7.91
N ALA A 93 -6.11 -6.34 8.16
CA ALA A 93 -4.95 -5.67 8.70
C ALA A 93 -4.69 -6.17 10.12
N SER A 94 -3.46 -6.57 10.37
CA SER A 94 -2.93 -6.94 11.66
C SER A 94 -1.74 -6.04 12.02
N THR A 95 -1.13 -6.29 13.15
CA THR A 95 0.11 -5.57 13.53
C THR A 95 1.29 -5.89 12.60
N ASP A 96 1.25 -7.02 11.91
CA ASP A 96 2.40 -7.54 11.15
C ASP A 96 2.19 -7.54 9.65
N ALA A 97 0.94 -7.47 9.19
CA ALA A 97 0.62 -7.57 7.77
C ALA A 97 -0.71 -6.92 7.41
N ALA A 98 -0.88 -6.63 6.14
CA ALA A 98 -2.13 -6.22 5.54
C ALA A 98 -2.39 -6.95 4.22
N HIS A 99 -3.67 -7.14 3.91
CA HIS A 99 -4.15 -7.71 2.67
C HIS A 99 -4.77 -6.62 1.81
N PHE A 100 -4.43 -6.60 0.54
CA PHE A 100 -4.96 -5.65 -0.44
C PHE A 100 -5.65 -6.39 -1.57
N GLU A 101 -6.84 -5.95 -1.93
CA GLU A 101 -7.59 -6.53 -3.04
C GLU A 101 -8.31 -5.46 -3.85
N ASN A 102 -8.54 -5.72 -5.13
CA ASN A 102 -9.42 -4.91 -5.95
C ASN A 102 -10.86 -5.44 -5.90
N SER A 103 -11.82 -4.56 -6.03
CA SER A 103 -13.24 -4.91 -6.08
C SER A 103 -13.79 -5.09 -7.50
N ALA A 104 -13.06 -4.64 -8.51
CA ALA A 104 -13.48 -4.65 -9.91
C ALA A 104 -12.72 -5.72 -10.70
N THR A 105 -13.34 -6.19 -11.77
CA THR A 105 -12.69 -7.11 -12.74
C THR A 105 -11.74 -6.33 -13.65
N PHE A 106 -10.58 -6.91 -13.89
CA PHE A 106 -9.70 -6.47 -14.98
C PHE A 106 -10.23 -7.02 -16.30
N GLY A 107 -10.26 -6.24 -17.34
CA GLY A 107 -10.77 -6.67 -18.65
C GLY A 107 -9.81 -7.51 -19.48
N ASN A 108 -8.56 -7.70 -19.08
CA ASN A 108 -7.52 -8.31 -19.90
C ASN A 108 -6.56 -9.17 -19.06
N ASP A 109 -6.04 -10.19 -19.72
CA ASP A 109 -5.02 -11.08 -19.17
C ASP A 109 -3.70 -10.30 -18.95
N GLY A 110 -3.05 -10.57 -17.82
CA GLY A 110 -1.77 -9.95 -17.49
C GLY A 110 -1.85 -8.51 -16.99
N ALA A 111 -3.05 -7.95 -16.81
CA ALA A 111 -3.19 -6.59 -16.32
C ALA A 111 -2.48 -6.37 -14.98
N GLN A 112 -1.76 -5.26 -14.88
CA GLN A 112 -1.01 -4.89 -13.69
C GLN A 112 -1.87 -4.01 -12.78
N LEU A 113 -1.99 -4.41 -11.52
CA LEU A 113 -2.51 -3.55 -10.47
C LEU A 113 -1.35 -2.82 -9.79
N GLN A 114 -1.39 -1.51 -9.80
CA GLN A 114 -0.37 -0.64 -9.23
C GLN A 114 -0.98 0.24 -8.15
N PHE A 115 -0.40 0.26 -6.97
CA PHE A 115 -0.88 1.07 -5.86
C PHE A 115 0.21 1.38 -4.84
N GLN A 116 -0.07 2.35 -4.00
CA GLN A 116 0.72 2.72 -2.82
C GLN A 116 -0.18 2.72 -1.61
N PHE A 117 0.38 2.66 -0.42
CA PHE A 117 -0.39 2.79 0.81
C PHE A 117 0.39 3.51 1.90
N SER A 118 -0.37 4.04 2.84
CA SER A 118 0.12 4.42 4.16
C SER A 118 -0.68 3.67 5.22
N ALA A 119 0.02 3.19 6.25
CA ALA A 119 -0.55 2.50 7.40
C ALA A 119 -0.22 3.31 8.66
N THR A 120 -1.23 3.68 9.43
CA THR A 120 -1.09 4.50 10.62
C THR A 120 -1.72 3.78 11.80
N ALA A 121 -0.94 3.56 12.86
CA ALA A 121 -1.38 2.97 14.12
C ALA A 121 -1.46 4.08 15.18
N GLU A 122 -2.56 4.81 15.17
CA GLU A 122 -2.83 5.82 16.21
C GLU A 122 -3.25 5.17 17.53
N LEU A 123 -3.04 5.90 18.61
CA LEU A 123 -3.41 5.50 19.98
C LEU A 123 -4.89 5.74 20.25
#